data_c7fe59e7fe2dcda4efc99497d35ee3a0
#
_entry.id   c7fe59e7fe2dcda4efc99497d35ee3a0
#
_cell.length_a   1.000
_cell.length_b   1.000
_cell.length_c   1.000
_cell.angle_alpha   90.00
_cell.angle_beta   90.00
_cell.angle_gamma   90.00
#
_symmetry.space_group_name_H-M   'P 1'
#
loop_
_entity.id
_entity.type
_entity.pdbx_description
1 polymer ?
#
loop_
_entity_poly.entity_id
_entity_poly.type
_entity_poly.pdbx_seq_one_letter_code
_entity_poly.pdbx_strand_id
1 'polypeptide(L)'
;MTLLVHDVTLTYPDGDGRLTALDAVTLDVPAGALTAVIGPSGSGKSSLLAVAATLVTPDAGRVVVAGRDTARLSAAEKSALRREEIGIVFQQPNLLASLTAAEQLQVMAHLSGRPAARLRRRALELLDAVGLADKADKRPHQLSGGQRQRVNIARALMNEPSVLLVDEPTSALDRERGAAVLDLLVTLTRERSTATVLVTHDHAHLDRMDRTAIMADGRLAQGPAPAPTVAG
;
A
#
# COMPACT_ATOMS: atom_id res chain seq x y z
N MET A 1 -1.36 -2.42 -17.47
CA MET A 1 -2.15 -1.95 -16.30
C MET A 1 -1.91 -2.94 -15.17
N THR A 2 -1.43 -2.46 -14.03
CA THR A 2 -1.09 -3.33 -12.90
C THR A 2 -2.19 -3.36 -11.86
N LEU A 3 -2.82 -2.21 -11.58
CA LEU A 3 -4.04 -2.10 -10.76
C LEU A 3 -5.10 -1.30 -11.53
N LEU A 4 -6.28 -1.88 -11.70
CA LEU A 4 -7.45 -1.22 -12.26
C LEU A 4 -8.64 -1.42 -11.31
N VAL A 5 -9.23 -0.34 -10.86
CA VAL A 5 -10.53 -0.26 -10.21
C VAL A 5 -11.44 0.46 -11.21
N HIS A 6 -12.54 -0.15 -11.65
CA HIS A 6 -13.40 0.41 -12.69
C HIS A 6 -14.86 0.37 -12.26
N ASP A 7 -15.44 1.54 -12.13
CA ASP A 7 -16.88 1.77 -11.82
C ASP A 7 -17.33 1.01 -10.55
N VAL A 8 -16.46 0.99 -9.53
CA VAL A 8 -16.65 0.20 -8.32
C VAL A 8 -17.60 0.89 -7.36
N THR A 9 -18.66 0.16 -6.96
CA THR A 9 -19.61 0.56 -5.91
C THR A 9 -19.52 -0.41 -4.75
N LEU A 10 -19.48 0.12 -3.52
CA LEU A 10 -19.47 -0.65 -2.28
C LEU A 10 -20.37 0.02 -1.25
N THR A 11 -21.25 -0.77 -0.65
CA THR A 11 -22.13 -0.31 0.42
C THR A 11 -21.98 -1.19 1.67
N TYR A 12 -22.16 -0.59 2.83
CA TYR A 12 -22.22 -1.29 4.12
C TYR A 12 -23.61 -1.18 4.75
N PRO A 13 -24.06 -2.16 5.53
CA PRO A 13 -25.26 -2.02 6.36
C PRO A 13 -25.08 -0.84 7.35
N ASP A 14 -26.13 -0.01 7.50
CA ASP A 14 -26.15 1.11 8.44
C ASP A 14 -27.56 1.22 9.05
N GLY A 15 -27.78 0.59 10.20
CA GLY A 15 -29.10 0.43 10.78
C GLY A 15 -30.07 -0.27 9.81
N ASP A 16 -31.21 0.38 9.53
CA ASP A 16 -32.19 -0.11 8.55
C ASP A 16 -31.87 0.30 7.10
N GLY A 17 -30.76 1.05 6.89
CA GLY A 17 -30.31 1.57 5.61
C GLY A 17 -28.99 0.95 5.12
N ARG A 18 -28.44 1.59 4.10
CA ARG A 18 -27.09 1.27 3.56
C ARG A 18 -26.27 2.56 3.42
N LEU A 19 -25.04 2.53 3.91
CA LEU A 19 -24.05 3.57 3.70
C LEU A 19 -23.25 3.24 2.43
N THR A 20 -23.27 4.14 1.44
CA THR A 20 -22.43 4.01 0.26
C THR A 20 -21.02 4.48 0.58
N ALA A 21 -20.08 3.54 0.64
CA ALA A 21 -18.67 3.81 0.93
C ALA A 21 -17.86 4.11 -0.34
N LEU A 22 -18.24 3.50 -1.48
CA LEU A 22 -17.69 3.77 -2.81
C LEU A 22 -18.86 3.91 -3.79
N ASP A 23 -18.84 4.95 -4.59
CA ASP A 23 -19.88 5.27 -5.58
C ASP A 23 -19.23 5.45 -6.96
N ALA A 24 -19.35 4.42 -7.81
CA ALA A 24 -18.82 4.38 -9.17
C ALA A 24 -17.33 4.81 -9.29
N VAL A 25 -16.49 4.34 -8.37
CA VAL A 25 -15.07 4.73 -8.30
C VAL A 25 -14.27 4.10 -9.42
N THR A 26 -13.52 4.95 -10.15
CA THR A 26 -12.57 4.49 -11.18
C THR A 26 -11.17 5.02 -10.89
N LEU A 27 -10.19 4.10 -10.80
CA LEU A 27 -8.77 4.38 -10.58
C LEU A 27 -7.92 3.40 -11.38
N ASP A 28 -6.99 3.94 -12.18
CA ASP A 28 -6.00 3.18 -12.93
C ASP A 28 -4.59 3.57 -12.48
N VAL A 29 -3.82 2.58 -12.03
CA VAL A 29 -2.44 2.79 -11.57
C VAL A 29 -1.50 1.91 -12.37
N PRO A 30 -0.68 2.51 -13.26
CA PRO A 30 0.30 1.78 -14.03
C PRO A 30 1.50 1.33 -13.17
N ALA A 31 2.25 0.36 -13.68
CA ALA A 31 3.50 -0.07 -13.07
C ALA A 31 4.49 1.11 -12.93
N GLY A 32 5.18 1.18 -11.81
CA GLY A 32 6.17 2.22 -11.52
C GLY A 32 5.58 3.59 -11.17
N ALA A 33 4.25 3.75 -11.15
CA ALA A 33 3.60 4.99 -10.76
C ALA A 33 3.11 4.97 -9.32
N LEU A 34 3.31 6.08 -8.61
CA LEU A 34 2.75 6.36 -7.30
C LEU A 34 1.58 7.32 -7.43
N THR A 35 0.38 6.83 -7.12
CA THR A 35 -0.86 7.61 -7.12
C THR A 35 -1.29 7.90 -5.70
N ALA A 36 -1.38 9.18 -5.32
CA ALA A 36 -1.97 9.60 -4.05
C ALA A 36 -3.49 9.71 -4.17
N VAL A 37 -4.21 9.13 -3.22
CA VAL A 37 -5.63 9.34 -3.01
C VAL A 37 -5.82 10.13 -1.73
N ILE A 38 -6.24 11.39 -1.85
CA ILE A 38 -6.41 12.33 -0.75
C ILE A 38 -7.88 12.57 -0.46
N GLY A 39 -8.19 12.92 0.77
CA GLY A 39 -9.55 13.27 1.18
C GLY A 39 -9.75 13.21 2.69
N PRO A 40 -10.86 13.75 3.20
CA PRO A 40 -11.17 13.75 4.62
C PRO A 40 -11.35 12.34 5.19
N SER A 41 -11.34 12.21 6.51
CA SER A 41 -11.72 10.96 7.19
C SER A 41 -13.16 10.59 6.81
N GLY A 42 -13.42 9.29 6.62
CA GLY A 42 -14.75 8.80 6.21
C GLY A 42 -15.06 8.93 4.71
N SER A 43 -14.19 9.52 3.88
CA SER A 43 -14.46 9.68 2.44
C SER A 43 -14.45 8.40 1.61
N GLY A 44 -14.06 7.23 2.19
CA GLY A 44 -14.03 5.94 1.49
C GLY A 44 -12.63 5.41 1.15
N LYS A 45 -11.54 6.13 1.51
CA LYS A 45 -10.14 5.74 1.17
C LYS A 45 -9.76 4.34 1.64
N SER A 46 -10.07 4.01 2.89
CA SER A 46 -9.77 2.67 3.44
C SER A 46 -10.63 1.59 2.77
N SER A 47 -11.87 1.91 2.37
CA SER A 47 -12.73 1.01 1.58
C SER A 47 -12.16 0.76 0.19
N LEU A 48 -11.61 1.80 -0.47
CA LEU A 48 -10.91 1.65 -1.74
C LEU A 48 -9.69 0.73 -1.60
N LEU A 49 -8.86 0.93 -0.56
CA LEU A 49 -7.72 0.03 -0.30
C LEU A 49 -8.17 -1.40 -0.01
N ALA A 50 -9.25 -1.59 0.77
CA ALA A 50 -9.78 -2.92 1.09
C ALA A 50 -10.27 -3.67 -0.16
N VAL A 51 -10.93 -2.96 -1.08
CA VAL A 51 -11.36 -3.52 -2.38
C VAL A 51 -10.15 -3.82 -3.27
N ALA A 52 -9.21 -2.89 -3.40
CA ALA A 52 -7.96 -3.09 -4.17
C ALA A 52 -7.13 -4.23 -3.60
N ALA A 53 -7.12 -4.42 -2.27
CA ALA A 53 -6.48 -5.54 -1.58
C ALA A 53 -7.27 -6.86 -1.70
N THR A 54 -8.41 -6.89 -2.38
CA THR A 54 -9.31 -8.05 -2.45
C THR A 54 -9.80 -8.59 -1.09
N LEU A 55 -9.77 -7.74 -0.06
CA LEU A 55 -10.30 -8.06 1.28
C LEU A 55 -11.81 -7.95 1.32
N VAL A 56 -12.37 -7.01 0.56
CA VAL A 56 -13.80 -6.79 0.39
C VAL A 56 -14.14 -6.95 -1.08
N THR A 57 -15.24 -7.65 -1.36
CA THR A 57 -15.77 -7.76 -2.72
C THR A 57 -16.76 -6.62 -2.93
N PRO A 58 -16.63 -5.80 -3.98
CA PRO A 58 -17.57 -4.71 -4.26
C PRO A 58 -18.93 -5.24 -4.68
N ASP A 59 -19.98 -4.43 -4.51
CA ASP A 59 -21.34 -4.75 -4.93
C ASP A 59 -21.48 -4.66 -6.48
N ALA A 60 -20.73 -3.74 -7.11
CA ALA A 60 -20.70 -3.57 -8.57
C ALA A 60 -19.30 -3.10 -9.02
N GLY A 61 -19.08 -3.15 -10.34
CA GLY A 61 -17.83 -2.74 -10.96
C GLY A 61 -16.81 -3.86 -11.07
N ARG A 62 -15.58 -3.50 -11.40
CA ARG A 62 -14.52 -4.46 -11.72
C ARG A 62 -13.19 -4.06 -11.08
N VAL A 63 -12.49 -5.04 -10.51
CA VAL A 63 -11.13 -4.85 -9.99
C VAL A 63 -10.18 -5.85 -10.67
N VAL A 64 -9.10 -5.33 -11.25
CA VAL A 64 -8.04 -6.14 -11.86
C VAL A 64 -6.72 -5.87 -11.15
N VAL A 65 -6.06 -6.90 -10.69
CA VAL A 65 -4.75 -6.86 -10.04
C VAL A 65 -3.80 -7.77 -10.79
N ALA A 66 -2.66 -7.24 -11.20
CA ALA A 66 -1.66 -8.00 -11.97
C ALA A 66 -2.27 -8.73 -13.19
N GLY A 67 -3.20 -8.08 -13.91
CA GLY A 67 -3.91 -8.66 -15.07
C GLY A 67 -5.00 -9.66 -14.72
N ARG A 68 -5.23 -9.97 -13.44
CA ARG A 68 -6.24 -10.95 -12.99
C ARG A 68 -7.52 -10.23 -12.53
N ASP A 69 -8.65 -10.56 -13.12
CA ASP A 69 -9.97 -10.07 -12.71
C ASP A 69 -10.40 -10.75 -11.40
N THR A 70 -10.51 -9.96 -10.34
CA THR A 70 -10.78 -10.48 -8.99
C THR A 70 -12.20 -11.03 -8.80
N ALA A 71 -13.16 -10.62 -9.64
CA ALA A 71 -14.53 -11.14 -9.59
C ALA A 71 -14.62 -12.62 -9.98
N ARG A 72 -13.65 -13.10 -10.77
CA ARG A 72 -13.58 -14.49 -11.25
C ARG A 72 -12.81 -15.42 -10.33
N LEU A 73 -12.21 -14.90 -9.26
CA LEU A 73 -11.36 -15.64 -8.36
C LEU A 73 -12.14 -16.19 -7.16
N SER A 74 -11.89 -17.44 -6.82
CA SER A 74 -12.31 -18.06 -5.55
C SER A 74 -11.62 -17.38 -4.35
N ALA A 75 -12.11 -17.62 -3.14
CA ALA A 75 -11.50 -17.10 -1.92
C ALA A 75 -10.03 -17.55 -1.74
N ALA A 76 -9.71 -18.79 -2.12
CA ALA A 76 -8.35 -19.31 -2.08
C ALA A 76 -7.43 -18.60 -3.09
N GLU A 77 -7.89 -18.36 -4.31
CA GLU A 77 -7.15 -17.62 -5.34
C GLU A 77 -6.97 -16.15 -4.99
N LYS A 78 -7.99 -15.49 -4.42
CA LYS A 78 -7.83 -14.12 -3.86
C LYS A 78 -6.79 -14.09 -2.74
N SER A 79 -6.75 -15.12 -1.89
CA SER A 79 -5.75 -15.22 -0.82
C SER A 79 -4.33 -15.44 -1.39
N ALA A 80 -4.18 -16.24 -2.44
CA ALA A 80 -2.91 -16.41 -3.15
C ALA A 80 -2.48 -15.11 -3.83
N LEU A 81 -3.39 -14.43 -4.55
CA LEU A 81 -3.15 -13.14 -5.19
C LEU A 81 -2.63 -12.09 -4.19
N ARG A 82 -3.25 -12.00 -3.00
CA ARG A 82 -2.78 -11.10 -1.95
C ARG A 82 -1.36 -11.40 -1.48
N ARG A 83 -1.03 -12.67 -1.29
CA ARG A 83 0.31 -13.05 -0.82
C ARG A 83 1.40 -12.82 -1.86
N GLU A 84 1.08 -12.95 -3.13
CA GLU A 84 2.05 -12.93 -4.22
C GLU A 84 2.18 -11.55 -4.86
N GLU A 85 1.05 -10.86 -5.08
CA GLU A 85 0.99 -9.66 -5.93
C GLU A 85 0.69 -8.36 -5.18
N ILE A 86 0.26 -8.43 -3.90
CA ILE A 86 -0.16 -7.24 -3.15
C ILE A 86 0.69 -7.06 -1.90
N GLY A 87 1.43 -5.97 -1.83
CA GLY A 87 2.03 -5.48 -0.60
C GLY A 87 1.10 -4.49 0.10
N ILE A 88 1.00 -4.57 1.42
CA ILE A 88 0.20 -3.62 2.21
C ILE A 88 1.08 -2.99 3.28
N VAL A 89 1.17 -1.66 3.25
CA VAL A 89 1.79 -0.83 4.29
C VAL A 89 0.67 -0.23 5.12
N PHE A 90 0.55 -0.68 6.34
CA PHE A 90 -0.48 -0.21 7.27
C PHE A 90 -0.08 1.10 7.95
N GLN A 91 -1.06 1.90 8.32
CA GLN A 91 -0.90 3.12 9.12
C GLN A 91 -0.12 2.82 10.41
N GLN A 92 -0.54 1.81 11.16
CA GLN A 92 0.24 1.27 12.27
C GLN A 92 1.04 0.06 11.77
N PRO A 93 2.36 0.00 12.03
CA PRO A 93 3.21 -1.07 11.51
C PRO A 93 2.78 -2.48 11.90
N ASN A 94 2.07 -2.66 13.02
CA ASN A 94 1.56 -3.96 13.51
C ASN A 94 2.63 -5.06 13.46
N LEU A 95 3.84 -4.72 13.94
CA LEU A 95 4.95 -5.67 14.00
C LEU A 95 4.75 -6.65 15.15
N LEU A 96 5.04 -7.91 14.92
CA LEU A 96 5.00 -8.94 15.95
C LEU A 96 6.12 -8.70 16.98
N ALA A 97 5.76 -8.49 18.24
CA ALA A 97 6.70 -8.08 19.30
C ALA A 97 7.85 -9.10 19.53
N SER A 98 7.60 -10.38 19.27
CA SER A 98 8.55 -11.47 19.43
C SER A 98 9.56 -11.60 18.31
N LEU A 99 9.30 -11.02 17.13
CA LEU A 99 10.14 -11.16 15.95
C LEU A 99 11.07 -9.97 15.76
N THR A 100 12.29 -10.23 15.29
CA THR A 100 13.26 -9.23 14.85
C THR A 100 12.81 -8.60 13.52
N ALA A 101 13.42 -7.48 13.13
CA ALA A 101 13.13 -6.82 11.86
C ALA A 101 13.29 -7.79 10.66
N ALA A 102 14.35 -8.59 10.62
CA ALA A 102 14.55 -9.58 9.56
C ALA A 102 13.47 -10.68 9.59
N GLU A 103 13.12 -11.18 10.77
CA GLU A 103 12.08 -12.21 10.91
C GLU A 103 10.68 -11.72 10.53
N GLN A 104 10.35 -10.42 10.76
CA GLN A 104 9.11 -9.80 10.26
C GLN A 104 8.95 -9.95 8.74
N LEU A 105 10.04 -9.83 7.99
CA LEU A 105 10.03 -9.98 6.55
C LEU A 105 9.99 -11.46 6.15
N GLN A 106 10.79 -12.29 6.81
CA GLN A 106 10.88 -13.72 6.49
C GLN A 106 9.56 -14.45 6.66
N VAL A 107 8.76 -14.10 7.68
CA VAL A 107 7.45 -14.73 7.91
C VAL A 107 6.50 -14.53 6.71
N MET A 108 6.56 -13.39 6.02
CA MET A 108 5.72 -13.13 4.83
C MET A 108 6.04 -14.10 3.69
N ALA A 109 7.32 -14.33 3.44
CA ALA A 109 7.75 -15.25 2.39
C ALA A 109 7.54 -16.72 2.79
N HIS A 110 7.67 -17.04 4.08
CA HIS A 110 7.34 -18.37 4.60
C HIS A 110 5.86 -18.73 4.37
N LEU A 111 4.95 -17.78 4.63
CA LEU A 111 3.51 -17.94 4.36
C LEU A 111 3.20 -18.11 2.87
N SER A 112 4.10 -17.70 1.97
CA SER A 112 4.00 -17.88 0.51
C SER A 112 4.69 -19.15 0.01
N GLY A 113 5.17 -20.03 0.92
CA GLY A 113 5.82 -21.30 0.58
C GLY A 113 7.21 -21.14 -0.05
N ARG A 114 7.86 -19.99 0.06
CA ARG A 114 9.20 -19.75 -0.51
C ARG A 114 10.29 -20.47 0.31
N PRO A 115 11.36 -21.00 -0.35
CA PRO A 115 12.42 -21.73 0.34
C PRO A 115 13.19 -20.87 1.37
N ALA A 116 13.35 -21.37 2.59
CA ALA A 116 13.97 -20.66 3.72
C ALA A 116 15.39 -20.12 3.41
N ALA A 117 16.19 -20.83 2.62
CA ALA A 117 17.59 -20.46 2.33
C ALA A 117 17.74 -19.08 1.63
N ARG A 118 16.72 -18.64 0.88
CA ARG A 118 16.72 -17.33 0.19
C ARG A 118 16.09 -16.21 0.99
N LEU A 119 15.34 -16.53 2.05
CA LEU A 119 14.52 -15.56 2.76
C LEU A 119 15.36 -14.57 3.57
N ARG A 120 16.39 -15.04 4.27
CA ARG A 120 17.23 -14.16 5.08
C ARG A 120 18.02 -13.17 4.22
N ARG A 121 18.61 -13.61 3.12
CA ARG A 121 19.34 -12.72 2.21
C ARG A 121 18.41 -11.64 1.68
N ARG A 122 17.24 -12.02 1.17
CA ARG A 122 16.26 -11.07 0.66
C ARG A 122 15.78 -10.09 1.72
N ALA A 123 15.53 -10.56 2.95
CA ALA A 123 15.15 -9.69 4.07
C ALA A 123 16.23 -8.66 4.39
N LEU A 124 17.51 -9.06 4.40
CA LEU A 124 18.64 -8.15 4.63
C LEU A 124 18.78 -7.11 3.51
N GLU A 125 18.66 -7.52 2.23
CA GLU A 125 18.67 -6.62 1.08
C GLU A 125 17.54 -5.57 1.17
N LEU A 126 16.35 -5.97 1.61
CA LEU A 126 15.23 -5.04 1.80
C LEU A 126 15.42 -4.11 2.99
N LEU A 127 15.97 -4.62 4.10
CA LEU A 127 16.30 -3.77 5.25
C LEU A 127 17.40 -2.76 4.93
N ASP A 128 18.38 -3.14 4.12
CA ASP A 128 19.39 -2.23 3.61
C ASP A 128 18.76 -1.13 2.72
N ALA A 129 17.90 -1.52 1.77
CA ALA A 129 17.18 -0.59 0.89
C ALA A 129 16.32 0.44 1.64
N VAL A 130 15.86 0.12 2.87
CA VAL A 130 15.15 1.07 3.72
C VAL A 130 16.05 1.74 4.78
N GLY A 131 17.37 1.56 4.68
CA GLY A 131 18.36 2.16 5.58
C GLY A 131 18.36 1.56 7.00
N LEU A 132 18.11 0.25 7.12
CA LEU A 132 18.05 -0.48 8.40
C LEU A 132 18.94 -1.75 8.40
N ALA A 133 20.02 -1.78 7.62
CA ALA A 133 20.94 -2.92 7.57
C ALA A 133 21.46 -3.32 8.94
N ASP A 134 21.84 -2.33 9.77
CA ASP A 134 22.37 -2.50 11.14
C ASP A 134 21.28 -2.84 12.19
N LYS A 135 20.02 -2.85 11.80
CA LYS A 135 18.87 -3.10 12.69
C LYS A 135 18.16 -4.43 12.45
N ALA A 136 18.73 -5.30 11.60
CA ALA A 136 18.10 -6.56 11.18
C ALA A 136 17.69 -7.46 12.35
N ASP A 137 18.50 -7.51 13.41
CA ASP A 137 18.28 -8.34 14.58
C ASP A 137 17.57 -7.59 15.74
N LYS A 138 17.09 -6.36 15.51
CA LYS A 138 16.35 -5.58 16.51
C LYS A 138 14.87 -5.95 16.51
N ARG A 139 14.27 -6.01 17.70
CA ARG A 139 12.83 -6.21 17.91
C ARG A 139 12.09 -4.86 17.91
N PRO A 140 10.76 -4.83 17.71
CA PRO A 140 10.00 -3.59 17.60
C PRO A 140 10.18 -2.59 18.73
N HIS A 141 10.34 -3.04 19.98
CA HIS A 141 10.57 -2.17 21.14
C HIS A 141 11.96 -1.48 21.14
N GLN A 142 12.91 -1.99 20.33
CA GLN A 142 14.25 -1.42 20.17
C GLN A 142 14.35 -0.46 18.97
N LEU A 143 13.24 -0.24 18.25
CA LEU A 143 13.16 0.57 17.04
C LEU A 143 12.34 1.85 17.30
N SER A 144 12.77 2.97 16.71
CA SER A 144 11.98 4.20 16.71
C SER A 144 10.70 4.03 15.88
N GLY A 145 9.72 4.96 16.01
CA GLY A 145 8.50 4.95 15.20
C GLY A 145 8.78 4.91 13.70
N GLY A 146 9.66 5.78 13.21
CA GLY A 146 10.07 5.81 11.80
C GLY A 146 10.81 4.54 11.36
N GLN A 147 11.64 3.95 12.23
CA GLN A 147 12.29 2.67 11.92
C GLN A 147 11.26 1.53 11.83
N ARG A 148 10.28 1.48 12.73
CA ARG A 148 9.17 0.51 12.63
C ARG A 148 8.39 0.67 11.33
N GLN A 149 8.13 1.91 10.90
CA GLN A 149 7.44 2.17 9.63
C GLN A 149 8.28 1.71 8.42
N ARG A 150 9.60 1.93 8.44
CA ARG A 150 10.49 1.40 7.38
C ARG A 150 10.52 -0.13 7.34
N VAL A 151 10.49 -0.81 8.50
CA VAL A 151 10.33 -2.28 8.54
C VAL A 151 8.99 -2.71 7.94
N ASN A 152 7.90 -1.98 8.21
CA ASN A 152 6.58 -2.23 7.62
C ASN A 152 6.61 -2.13 6.09
N ILE A 153 7.29 -1.11 5.53
CA ILE A 153 7.49 -0.95 4.09
C ILE A 153 8.31 -2.12 3.51
N ALA A 154 9.45 -2.44 4.12
CA ALA A 154 10.29 -3.55 3.68
C ALA A 154 9.53 -4.88 3.72
N ARG A 155 8.72 -5.11 4.77
CA ARG A 155 7.86 -6.29 4.90
C ARG A 155 6.85 -6.40 3.76
N ALA A 156 6.22 -5.30 3.38
CA ALA A 156 5.25 -5.28 2.28
C ALA A 156 5.89 -5.64 0.92
N LEU A 157 7.18 -5.38 0.75
CA LEU A 157 7.94 -5.66 -0.48
C LEU A 157 8.59 -7.05 -0.52
N MET A 158 8.45 -7.85 0.54
CA MET A 158 9.18 -9.12 0.67
C MET A 158 8.86 -10.12 -0.44
N ASN A 159 7.62 -10.16 -0.88
CA ASN A 159 7.13 -11.07 -1.92
C ASN A 159 7.20 -10.50 -3.35
N GLU A 160 7.87 -9.35 -3.55
CA GLU A 160 7.99 -8.69 -4.85
C GLU A 160 6.62 -8.36 -5.48
N PRO A 161 5.74 -7.68 -4.73
CA PRO A 161 4.39 -7.41 -5.21
C PRO A 161 4.40 -6.50 -6.43
N SER A 162 3.46 -6.71 -7.34
CA SER A 162 3.21 -5.80 -8.46
C SER A 162 2.35 -4.60 -8.06
N VAL A 163 1.62 -4.70 -6.95
CA VAL A 163 0.81 -3.62 -6.37
C VAL A 163 1.20 -3.36 -4.92
N LEU A 164 1.42 -2.10 -4.56
CA LEU A 164 1.67 -1.64 -3.20
C LEU A 164 0.54 -0.71 -2.74
N LEU A 165 -0.15 -1.10 -1.68
CA LEU A 165 -1.23 -0.32 -1.06
C LEU A 165 -0.72 0.27 0.25
N VAL A 166 -0.78 1.59 0.39
CA VAL A 166 -0.16 2.31 1.49
C VAL A 166 -1.22 3.14 2.21
N ASP A 167 -1.48 2.82 3.47
CA ASP A 167 -2.47 3.49 4.30
C ASP A 167 -1.77 4.42 5.29
N GLU A 168 -1.92 5.75 5.11
CA GLU A 168 -1.49 6.81 6.02
C GLU A 168 -0.05 6.60 6.60
N PRO A 169 0.98 6.40 5.80
CA PRO A 169 2.29 5.92 6.26
C PRO A 169 3.05 6.93 7.14
N THR A 170 2.62 8.19 7.17
CA THR A 170 3.29 9.28 7.87
C THR A 170 2.53 9.80 9.08
N SER A 171 1.32 9.33 9.35
CA SER A 171 0.40 9.86 10.38
C SER A 171 0.96 9.86 11.82
N ALA A 172 1.91 8.97 12.13
CA ALA A 172 2.54 8.86 13.45
C ALA A 172 3.98 9.40 13.47
N LEU A 173 4.40 10.15 12.43
CA LEU A 173 5.76 10.66 12.27
C LEU A 173 5.78 12.18 12.28
N ASP A 174 6.89 12.76 12.73
CA ASP A 174 7.17 14.18 12.50
C ASP A 174 7.39 14.46 10.99
N ARG A 175 7.34 15.74 10.63
CA ARG A 175 7.39 16.18 9.22
C ARG A 175 8.63 15.70 8.48
N GLU A 176 9.80 15.75 9.10
CA GLU A 176 11.07 15.35 8.48
C GLU A 176 11.11 13.85 8.22
N ARG A 177 10.73 13.04 9.22
CA ARG A 177 10.65 11.57 9.08
C ARG A 177 9.56 11.14 8.13
N GLY A 178 8.43 11.86 8.11
CA GLY A 178 7.36 11.66 7.14
C GLY A 178 7.83 11.86 5.71
N ALA A 179 8.53 12.98 5.45
CA ALA A 179 9.14 13.27 4.15
C ALA A 179 10.10 12.15 3.70
N ALA A 180 10.98 11.70 4.59
CA ALA A 180 11.93 10.63 4.27
C ALA A 180 11.24 9.28 3.96
N VAL A 181 10.10 8.98 4.59
CA VAL A 181 9.29 7.78 4.29
C VAL A 181 8.64 7.90 2.91
N LEU A 182 8.13 9.08 2.54
CA LEU A 182 7.54 9.31 1.22
C LEU A 182 8.59 9.23 0.11
N ASP A 183 9.78 9.83 0.28
CA ASP A 183 10.89 9.72 -0.67
C ASP A 183 11.30 8.26 -0.89
N LEU A 184 11.36 7.49 0.18
CA LEU A 184 11.64 6.06 0.13
C LEU A 184 10.56 5.32 -0.69
N LEU A 185 9.27 5.59 -0.46
CA LEU A 185 8.17 4.98 -1.21
C LEU A 185 8.23 5.31 -2.69
N VAL A 186 8.51 6.57 -3.05
CA VAL A 186 8.70 7.01 -4.45
C VAL A 186 9.85 6.24 -5.10
N THR A 187 11.01 6.20 -4.44
CA THR A 187 12.19 5.48 -4.94
C THR A 187 11.89 4.00 -5.18
N LEU A 188 11.35 3.31 -4.16
CA LEU A 188 11.04 1.87 -4.25
C LEU A 188 9.96 1.56 -5.29
N THR A 189 8.97 2.45 -5.45
CA THR A 189 7.93 2.32 -6.48
C THR A 189 8.54 2.27 -7.87
N ARG A 190 9.46 3.20 -8.17
CA ARG A 190 10.11 3.31 -9.48
C ARG A 190 11.10 2.19 -9.72
N GLU A 191 12.00 1.94 -8.78
CA GLU A 191 13.03 0.88 -8.89
C GLU A 191 12.43 -0.50 -9.08
N ARG A 192 11.29 -0.78 -8.46
CA ARG A 192 10.64 -2.10 -8.51
C ARG A 192 9.49 -2.18 -9.50
N SER A 193 9.23 -1.09 -10.23
CA SER A 193 8.12 -1.00 -11.18
C SER A 193 6.76 -1.39 -10.56
N THR A 194 6.56 -1.08 -9.28
CA THR A 194 5.33 -1.40 -8.53
C THR A 194 4.25 -0.36 -8.81
N ALA A 195 2.99 -0.76 -9.00
CA ALA A 195 1.86 0.16 -9.00
C ALA A 195 1.51 0.52 -7.54
N THR A 196 1.74 1.76 -7.13
CA THR A 196 1.57 2.17 -5.73
C THR A 196 0.38 3.10 -5.56
N VAL A 197 -0.55 2.74 -4.67
CA VAL A 197 -1.63 3.62 -4.19
C VAL A 197 -1.33 4.03 -2.77
N LEU A 198 -1.19 5.33 -2.54
CA LEU A 198 -1.00 5.92 -1.23
C LEU A 198 -2.25 6.69 -0.84
N VAL A 199 -2.91 6.31 0.24
CA VAL A 199 -4.00 7.12 0.79
C VAL A 199 -3.49 7.96 1.95
N THR A 200 -3.90 9.24 1.98
CA THR A 200 -3.54 10.16 3.05
C THR A 200 -4.56 11.30 3.16
N HIS A 201 -4.62 11.93 4.31
CA HIS A 201 -5.29 13.20 4.52
C HIS A 201 -4.30 14.38 4.51
N ASP A 202 -3.00 14.11 4.49
CA ASP A 202 -1.94 15.12 4.44
C ASP A 202 -1.69 15.55 2.98
N HIS A 203 -1.77 16.86 2.75
CA HIS A 203 -1.50 17.48 1.45
C HIS A 203 -0.03 17.89 1.27
N ALA A 204 0.79 17.78 2.33
CA ALA A 204 2.21 18.01 2.22
C ALA A 204 2.86 16.96 1.30
N HIS A 205 3.75 17.40 0.45
CA HIS A 205 4.54 16.52 -0.43
C HIS A 205 3.77 15.82 -1.57
N LEU A 206 2.59 16.30 -1.96
CA LEU A 206 1.87 15.80 -3.14
C LEU A 206 2.63 16.04 -4.46
N ASP A 207 3.51 17.00 -4.47
CA ASP A 207 4.44 17.31 -5.56
C ASP A 207 5.40 16.15 -5.92
N ARG A 208 5.58 15.21 -5.01
CA ARG A 208 6.40 14.00 -5.19
C ARG A 208 5.66 12.84 -5.88
N MET A 209 4.33 12.94 -5.97
CA MET A 209 3.48 11.90 -6.52
C MET A 209 3.36 12.03 -8.03
N ASP A 210 3.28 10.91 -8.74
CA ASP A 210 3.10 10.93 -10.19
C ASP A 210 1.67 11.34 -10.57
N ARG A 211 0.69 11.00 -9.72
CA ARG A 211 -0.72 11.34 -9.89
C ARG A 211 -1.38 11.60 -8.54
N THR A 212 -2.42 12.44 -8.57
CA THR A 212 -3.25 12.72 -7.39
C THR A 212 -4.72 12.53 -7.76
N ALA A 213 -5.46 11.91 -6.86
CA ALA A 213 -6.92 11.80 -6.96
C ALA A 213 -7.55 12.27 -5.64
N ILE A 214 -8.70 12.94 -5.72
CA ILE A 214 -9.42 13.47 -4.56
C ILE A 214 -10.62 12.58 -4.30
N MET A 215 -10.73 12.08 -3.08
CA MET A 215 -11.85 11.25 -2.65
C MET A 215 -12.75 12.03 -1.69
N ALA A 216 -14.03 12.17 -2.02
CA ALA A 216 -15.04 12.81 -1.20
C ALA A 216 -16.36 12.05 -1.35
N ASP A 217 -17.01 11.77 -0.21
CA ASP A 217 -18.34 11.11 -0.16
C ASP A 217 -18.44 9.85 -1.03
N GLY A 218 -17.41 9.01 -0.98
CA GLY A 218 -17.35 7.77 -1.75
C GLY A 218 -17.01 7.92 -3.22
N ARG A 219 -16.84 9.14 -3.74
CA ARG A 219 -16.52 9.42 -5.15
C ARG A 219 -15.09 9.84 -5.33
N LEU A 220 -14.49 9.43 -6.44
CA LEU A 220 -13.13 9.76 -6.80
C LEU A 220 -13.10 10.72 -7.99
N ALA A 221 -12.50 11.89 -7.80
CA ALA A 221 -12.18 12.82 -8.88
C ALA A 221 -10.67 12.79 -9.14
N GLN A 222 -10.27 12.78 -10.40
CA GLN A 222 -8.85 12.96 -10.74
C GLN A 222 -8.42 14.37 -10.35
N GLY A 223 -7.39 14.47 -9.53
CA GLY A 223 -6.77 15.75 -9.21
C GLY A 223 -5.92 16.27 -10.38
N PRO A 224 -5.54 17.55 -10.38
CA PRO A 224 -4.60 18.08 -11.35
C PRO A 224 -3.29 17.27 -11.26
N ALA A 225 -2.69 16.99 -12.42
CA ALA A 225 -1.35 16.45 -12.46
C ALA A 225 -0.40 17.41 -11.69
N PRO A 226 0.55 16.90 -10.87
CA PRO A 226 1.51 17.75 -10.22
C PRO A 226 2.23 18.58 -11.30
N ALA A 227 2.41 19.87 -11.04
CA ALA A 227 3.14 20.74 -11.94
C ALA A 227 4.57 20.17 -12.14
N PRO A 228 5.11 20.14 -13.37
CA PRO A 228 6.45 19.64 -13.58
C PRO A 228 7.42 20.47 -12.73
N THR A 229 8.18 19.78 -11.88
CA THR A 229 9.26 20.42 -11.12
C THR A 229 10.28 20.91 -12.13
N VAL A 230 10.33 22.22 -12.32
CA VAL A 230 11.39 22.87 -13.11
C VAL A 230 12.68 22.65 -12.33
N ALA A 231 13.52 21.74 -12.83
CA ALA A 231 14.87 21.59 -12.32
C ALA A 231 15.63 22.91 -12.57
N GLY A 232 15.93 23.63 -11.49
CA GLY A 232 16.84 24.77 -11.50
C GLY A 232 18.27 24.30 -11.26
#